data_a0d6277ab34b388c4cf5ab3392f63ebf
#
_entry.id   a0d6277ab34b388c4cf5ab3392f63ebf
#
_cell.length_a   1.000
_cell.length_b   1.000
_cell.length_c   1.000
_cell.angle_alpha   90.00
_cell.angle_beta   90.00
_cell.angle_gamma   90.00
#
_symmetry.space_group_name_H-M   'P 1'
#
loop_
_entity.id
_entity.type
_entity.pdbx_description
1 polymer ?
#
loop_
_entity_poly.entity_id
_entity_poly.type
_entity_poly.pdbx_seq_one_letter_code
_entity_poly.pdbx_strand_id
1 'polypeptide(L)'
;MENKYDVVVVGGGPAGIASAIASARHGARTLLLERNGFLGGTATLAMVPALCGYSDYNGHVVTGIPLELLENMVKLGAAIDNRGREYPFSTYSYVDMETLKYVTETMVLEAGAQICFNALVVGVLKTDNRVTGIEVETGHGRQRIEADVVIDCTGNGDVAALAGAEYAFGREEDGRVMGSSMMIRIGGVTKKLTDPDKDGPEITALLQPAMANNEIIHYDRVFAEPLPRKGEAYINTTTLFGSPIDTQVASDWLWIGRRHAHCLVQALNKYVPGFENAYITQTGCQIGVRESRRVLGDYVLTEKDVKSAARFSDGVAWGALQAIDIHRAMPDEKPIFDKFYSGAYHIPYRCLLPKGLDGILVAGRCLSADRPAFASARMMVNCMSMGQAAGTAAAMAVSQKKQPRQLDACELIDTLRADDVNL
;
A
#
# COMPACT_ATOMS: atom_id res chain seq x y z
N MET A 1 -21.30 -16.57 -3.07
CA MET A 1 -19.99 -17.07 -2.58
C MET A 1 -20.19 -18.51 -2.10
N GLU A 2 -19.20 -19.36 -2.25
CA GLU A 2 -19.16 -20.66 -1.60
C GLU A 2 -18.83 -20.49 -0.11
N ASN A 3 -19.11 -21.53 0.69
CA ASN A 3 -18.85 -21.46 2.12
C ASN A 3 -17.43 -21.91 2.50
N LYS A 4 -16.62 -22.37 1.53
CA LYS A 4 -15.28 -22.87 1.78
C LYS A 4 -14.35 -22.58 0.60
N TYR A 5 -13.13 -22.13 0.89
CA TYR A 5 -12.03 -21.88 -0.07
C TYR A 5 -10.73 -22.47 0.50
N ASP A 6 -9.75 -22.68 -0.37
CA ASP A 6 -8.40 -23.06 0.07
C ASP A 6 -7.70 -21.85 0.68
N VAL A 7 -7.80 -20.69 -0.02
CA VAL A 7 -7.21 -19.43 0.42
C VAL A 7 -8.23 -18.31 0.37
N VAL A 8 -8.34 -17.55 1.46
CA VAL A 8 -9.12 -16.30 1.52
C VAL A 8 -8.17 -15.13 1.75
N VAL A 9 -8.16 -14.21 0.79
CA VAL A 9 -7.40 -12.95 0.88
C VAL A 9 -8.35 -11.84 1.30
N VAL A 10 -8.01 -11.10 2.36
CA VAL A 10 -8.84 -10.02 2.89
C VAL A 10 -8.19 -8.67 2.64
N GLY A 11 -8.85 -7.84 1.83
CA GLY A 11 -8.40 -6.52 1.39
C GLY A 11 -7.82 -6.53 -0.03
N GLY A 12 -8.48 -5.80 -0.93
CA GLY A 12 -8.14 -5.67 -2.35
C GLY A 12 -7.12 -4.56 -2.66
N GLY A 13 -6.22 -4.26 -1.72
CA GLY A 13 -5.10 -3.34 -1.92
C GLY A 13 -3.93 -3.99 -2.66
N PRO A 14 -2.79 -3.27 -2.83
CA PRO A 14 -1.63 -3.78 -3.56
C PRO A 14 -1.17 -5.18 -3.13
N ALA A 15 -1.06 -5.44 -1.83
CA ALA A 15 -0.68 -6.76 -1.32
C ALA A 15 -1.73 -7.83 -1.63
N GLY A 16 -3.02 -7.51 -1.44
CA GLY A 16 -4.10 -8.49 -1.64
C GLY A 16 -4.30 -8.87 -3.10
N ILE A 17 -4.13 -7.93 -4.03
CA ILE A 17 -4.14 -8.18 -5.47
C ILE A 17 -3.06 -9.21 -5.81
N ALA A 18 -1.82 -8.95 -5.41
CA ALA A 18 -0.71 -9.84 -5.69
C ALA A 18 -0.86 -11.20 -4.98
N SER A 19 -1.39 -11.23 -3.74
CA SER A 19 -1.67 -12.47 -3.02
C SER A 19 -2.73 -13.33 -3.72
N ALA A 20 -3.80 -12.72 -4.20
CA ALA A 20 -4.87 -13.45 -4.88
C ALA A 20 -4.39 -14.01 -6.22
N ILE A 21 -3.64 -13.22 -7.01
CA ILE A 21 -3.07 -13.65 -8.29
C ILE A 21 -2.10 -14.82 -8.05
N ALA A 22 -1.13 -14.68 -7.14
CA ALA A 22 -0.13 -15.72 -6.88
C ALA A 22 -0.79 -17.01 -6.38
N SER A 23 -1.68 -16.91 -5.41
CA SER A 23 -2.37 -18.06 -4.84
C SER A 23 -3.18 -18.84 -5.90
N ALA A 24 -3.94 -18.14 -6.74
CA ALA A 24 -4.75 -18.76 -7.78
C ALA A 24 -3.88 -19.37 -8.90
N ARG A 25 -2.79 -18.72 -9.33
CA ARG A 25 -1.84 -19.23 -10.32
C ARG A 25 -1.18 -20.55 -9.85
N HIS A 26 -1.00 -20.72 -8.53
CA HIS A 26 -0.52 -21.97 -7.92
C HIS A 26 -1.65 -22.99 -7.62
N GLY A 27 -2.83 -22.79 -8.20
CA GLY A 27 -3.92 -23.77 -8.20
C GLY A 27 -4.79 -23.79 -6.95
N ALA A 28 -4.61 -22.88 -6.00
CA ALA A 28 -5.50 -22.77 -4.85
C ALA A 28 -6.83 -22.12 -5.25
N ARG A 29 -7.94 -22.66 -4.77
CA ARG A 29 -9.26 -22.03 -4.90
C ARG A 29 -9.31 -20.80 -4.03
N THR A 30 -9.11 -19.63 -4.66
CA THR A 30 -8.84 -18.36 -3.99
C THR A 30 -10.04 -17.41 -4.06
N LEU A 31 -10.41 -16.82 -2.92
CA LEU A 31 -11.37 -15.73 -2.81
C LEU A 31 -10.68 -14.46 -2.32
N LEU A 32 -10.82 -13.37 -3.06
CA LEU A 32 -10.42 -12.03 -2.65
C LEU A 32 -11.64 -11.23 -2.18
N LEU A 33 -11.61 -10.78 -0.94
CA LEU A 33 -12.65 -9.94 -0.33
C LEU A 33 -12.21 -8.49 -0.27
N GLU A 34 -13.03 -7.59 -0.78
CA GLU A 34 -12.83 -6.15 -0.69
C GLU A 34 -14.11 -5.48 -0.17
N ARG A 35 -13.97 -4.60 0.84
CA ARG A 35 -15.10 -3.88 1.44
C ARG A 35 -15.68 -2.76 0.57
N ASN A 36 -14.94 -2.33 -0.44
CA ASN A 36 -15.37 -1.31 -1.41
C ASN A 36 -15.76 -1.96 -2.75
N GLY A 37 -16.14 -1.14 -3.72
CA GLY A 37 -16.62 -1.60 -5.02
C GLY A 37 -15.56 -1.76 -6.11
N PHE A 38 -14.26 -1.66 -5.78
CA PHE A 38 -13.14 -1.82 -6.73
C PHE A 38 -11.83 -2.12 -6.01
N LEU A 39 -10.85 -2.66 -6.75
CA LEU A 39 -9.51 -2.98 -6.25
C LEU A 39 -8.55 -1.79 -6.31
N GLY A 40 -7.35 -1.97 -5.77
CA GLY A 40 -6.23 -1.02 -5.77
C GLY A 40 -5.93 -0.38 -4.42
N GLY A 41 -6.85 -0.45 -3.46
CA GLY A 41 -6.62 0.05 -2.09
C GLY A 41 -6.11 1.50 -2.07
N THR A 42 -4.95 1.74 -1.48
CA THR A 42 -4.35 3.08 -1.37
C THR A 42 -4.18 3.76 -2.73
N ALA A 43 -3.86 3.00 -3.79
CA ALA A 43 -3.68 3.57 -5.13
C ALA A 43 -4.96 4.13 -5.73
N THR A 44 -6.10 3.51 -5.46
CA THR A 44 -7.40 3.87 -6.06
C THR A 44 -8.35 4.55 -5.09
N LEU A 45 -8.51 4.01 -3.86
CA LEU A 45 -9.41 4.55 -2.84
C LEU A 45 -8.89 5.84 -2.22
N ALA A 46 -7.59 5.88 -1.89
CA ALA A 46 -6.94 7.06 -1.37
C ALA A 46 -6.26 7.90 -2.46
N MET A 47 -6.27 7.43 -3.71
CA MET A 47 -5.77 8.15 -4.89
C MET A 47 -4.28 8.48 -4.83
N VAL A 48 -3.45 7.53 -4.40
CA VAL A 48 -1.98 7.64 -4.45
C VAL A 48 -1.49 6.97 -5.75
N PRO A 49 -1.25 7.72 -6.84
CA PRO A 49 -0.92 7.12 -8.15
C PRO A 49 0.54 6.69 -8.26
N ALA A 50 1.38 7.11 -7.32
CA ALA A 50 2.82 6.85 -7.35
C ALA A 50 3.11 5.44 -6.83
N LEU A 51 3.34 4.50 -7.75
CA LEU A 51 3.85 3.17 -7.43
C LEU A 51 5.35 3.29 -7.19
N CYS A 52 5.77 3.22 -5.93
CA CYS A 52 7.15 3.41 -5.51
C CYS A 52 7.76 2.09 -5.03
N GLY A 53 9.03 1.84 -5.38
CA GLY A 53 9.82 0.71 -4.91
C GLY A 53 10.25 -0.28 -6.01
N TYR A 54 10.24 0.11 -7.30
CA TYR A 54 10.70 -0.77 -8.39
C TYR A 54 12.21 -0.91 -8.47
N SER A 55 12.94 0.15 -8.13
CA SER A 55 14.39 0.25 -8.34
C SER A 55 15.09 0.76 -7.09
N ASP A 56 16.34 0.34 -6.91
CA ASP A 56 17.31 1.01 -6.06
C ASP A 56 18.28 1.84 -6.89
N TYR A 57 19.35 2.36 -6.29
CA TYR A 57 20.32 3.17 -7.02
C TYR A 57 21.20 2.34 -8.00
N ASN A 58 21.21 1.01 -7.88
CA ASN A 58 21.90 0.09 -8.79
C ASN A 58 21.04 -0.30 -10.00
N GLY A 59 19.76 0.02 -9.98
CA GLY A 59 18.84 -0.26 -11.07
C GLY A 59 17.54 -0.94 -10.63
N HIS A 60 16.90 -1.60 -11.58
CA HIS A 60 15.62 -2.28 -11.36
C HIS A 60 15.81 -3.55 -10.52
N VAL A 61 15.02 -3.68 -9.46
CA VAL A 61 15.13 -4.77 -8.48
C VAL A 61 13.87 -5.64 -8.43
N VAL A 62 12.68 -5.01 -8.40
CA VAL A 62 11.42 -5.73 -8.17
C VAL A 62 10.78 -6.19 -9.48
N THR A 63 10.58 -7.48 -9.61
CA THR A 63 9.98 -8.18 -10.76
C THR A 63 8.70 -8.94 -10.34
N GLY A 64 8.26 -9.92 -11.14
CA GLY A 64 7.04 -10.69 -10.87
C GLY A 64 5.75 -9.88 -11.06
N ILE A 65 4.73 -10.16 -10.27
CA ILE A 65 3.39 -9.52 -10.36
C ILE A 65 3.45 -7.98 -10.29
N PRO A 66 4.27 -7.34 -9.44
CA PRO A 66 4.39 -5.87 -9.44
C PRO A 66 4.83 -5.30 -10.79
N LEU A 67 5.78 -5.96 -11.45
CA LEU A 67 6.29 -5.55 -12.75
C LEU A 67 5.25 -5.80 -13.85
N GLU A 68 4.63 -6.97 -13.86
CA GLU A 68 3.55 -7.32 -14.79
C GLU A 68 2.41 -6.30 -14.74
N LEU A 69 2.01 -5.86 -13.55
CA LEU A 69 1.00 -4.81 -13.38
C LEU A 69 1.44 -3.51 -14.08
N LEU A 70 2.65 -3.03 -13.82
CA LEU A 70 3.15 -1.81 -14.45
C LEU A 70 3.20 -1.93 -15.97
N GLU A 71 3.66 -3.05 -16.49
CA GLU A 71 3.73 -3.31 -17.93
C GLU A 71 2.36 -3.32 -18.59
N ASN A 72 1.34 -3.89 -17.93
CA ASN A 72 -0.03 -3.85 -18.40
C ASN A 72 -0.58 -2.42 -18.42
N MET A 73 -0.26 -1.60 -17.41
CA MET A 73 -0.61 -0.17 -17.41
C MET A 73 0.10 0.61 -18.53
N VAL A 74 1.37 0.31 -18.80
CA VAL A 74 2.16 0.93 -19.89
C VAL A 74 1.56 0.57 -21.26
N LYS A 75 1.21 -0.70 -21.49
CA LYS A 75 0.56 -1.15 -22.75
C LYS A 75 -0.72 -0.40 -23.05
N LEU A 76 -1.46 0.03 -22.04
CA LEU A 76 -2.68 0.81 -22.17
C LEU A 76 -2.45 2.34 -22.24
N GLY A 77 -1.20 2.79 -22.23
CA GLY A 77 -0.86 4.22 -22.17
C GLY A 77 -1.29 4.90 -20.86
N ALA A 78 -1.50 4.12 -19.82
CA ALA A 78 -2.03 4.54 -18.53
C ALA A 78 -0.97 4.63 -17.42
N ALA A 79 0.32 4.68 -17.80
CA ALA A 79 1.41 4.87 -16.86
C ALA A 79 2.48 5.82 -17.40
N ILE A 80 3.10 6.57 -16.49
CA ILE A 80 4.39 7.23 -16.70
C ILE A 80 5.43 6.30 -16.08
N ASP A 81 6.10 5.53 -16.92
CA ASP A 81 7.13 4.59 -16.51
C ASP A 81 8.48 5.30 -16.41
N ASN A 82 9.01 5.38 -15.20
CA ASN A 82 10.28 6.04 -14.91
C ASN A 82 11.45 5.06 -14.70
N ARG A 83 11.28 3.75 -14.89
CA ARG A 83 12.32 2.73 -14.63
C ARG A 83 13.62 2.96 -15.39
N GLY A 84 13.57 3.59 -16.55
CA GLY A 84 14.75 3.94 -17.37
C GLY A 84 15.40 5.27 -16.99
N ARG A 85 14.91 5.98 -15.97
CA ARG A 85 15.47 7.27 -15.51
C ARG A 85 16.53 7.04 -14.44
N GLU A 86 17.33 8.07 -14.18
CA GLU A 86 18.28 8.05 -13.06
C GLU A 86 17.57 8.05 -11.72
N TYR A 87 18.21 7.41 -10.71
CA TYR A 87 17.76 7.45 -9.32
C TYR A 87 17.77 8.91 -8.79
N PRO A 88 16.76 9.37 -8.00
CA PRO A 88 15.67 8.55 -7.41
C PRO A 88 14.43 8.41 -8.31
N PHE A 89 14.36 9.01 -9.46
CA PHE A 89 13.16 9.00 -10.31
C PHE A 89 12.79 7.60 -10.80
N SER A 90 13.78 6.73 -11.02
CA SER A 90 13.56 5.32 -11.41
C SER A 90 12.75 4.51 -10.39
N THR A 91 12.64 4.99 -9.15
CA THR A 91 11.87 4.29 -8.09
C THR A 91 10.37 4.51 -8.19
N TYR A 92 9.92 5.54 -8.93
CA TYR A 92 8.51 5.93 -9.02
C TYR A 92 7.96 5.70 -10.42
N SER A 93 6.75 5.16 -10.51
CA SER A 93 5.95 5.18 -11.73
C SER A 93 4.56 5.68 -11.40
N TYR A 94 4.01 6.58 -12.22
CA TYR A 94 2.69 7.15 -11.98
C TYR A 94 1.65 6.47 -12.87
N VAL A 95 0.52 6.10 -12.30
CA VAL A 95 -0.54 5.36 -13.00
C VAL A 95 -1.85 6.13 -13.02
N ASP A 96 -2.64 5.92 -14.08
CA ASP A 96 -4.05 6.35 -14.11
C ASP A 96 -4.88 5.44 -13.21
N MET A 97 -5.50 6.01 -12.20
CA MET A 97 -6.18 5.28 -11.14
C MET A 97 -7.44 4.56 -11.61
N GLU A 98 -8.15 5.09 -12.61
CA GLU A 98 -9.33 4.43 -13.18
C GLU A 98 -8.93 3.21 -14.01
N THR A 99 -7.90 3.35 -14.84
CA THR A 99 -7.36 2.22 -15.60
C THR A 99 -6.77 1.15 -14.68
N LEU A 100 -6.16 1.57 -13.54
CA LEU A 100 -5.62 0.65 -12.55
C LEU A 100 -6.70 -0.26 -11.94
N LYS A 101 -7.91 0.24 -11.66
CA LYS A 101 -9.03 -0.59 -11.19
C LYS A 101 -9.29 -1.73 -12.17
N TYR A 102 -9.49 -1.38 -13.45
CA TYR A 102 -9.76 -2.35 -14.53
C TYR A 102 -8.63 -3.38 -14.66
N VAL A 103 -7.37 -2.92 -14.71
CA VAL A 103 -6.21 -3.81 -14.90
C VAL A 103 -6.06 -4.78 -13.74
N THR A 104 -6.19 -4.30 -12.50
CA THR A 104 -6.04 -5.17 -11.32
C THR A 104 -7.16 -6.20 -11.21
N GLU A 105 -8.39 -5.81 -11.49
CA GLU A 105 -9.54 -6.72 -11.53
C GLU A 105 -9.37 -7.77 -12.62
N THR A 106 -8.96 -7.36 -13.82
CA THR A 106 -8.70 -8.27 -14.95
C THR A 106 -7.61 -9.29 -14.58
N MET A 107 -6.46 -8.84 -14.05
CA MET A 107 -5.36 -9.73 -13.66
C MET A 107 -5.78 -10.76 -12.59
N VAL A 108 -6.58 -10.35 -11.60
CA VAL A 108 -7.07 -11.26 -10.55
C VAL A 108 -8.02 -12.31 -11.13
N LEU A 109 -8.96 -11.90 -12.00
CA LEU A 109 -9.93 -12.81 -12.63
C LEU A 109 -9.25 -13.76 -13.63
N GLU A 110 -8.32 -13.28 -14.43
CA GLU A 110 -7.55 -14.10 -15.38
C GLU A 110 -6.63 -15.12 -14.67
N ALA A 111 -6.17 -14.80 -13.46
CA ALA A 111 -5.44 -15.76 -12.62
C ALA A 111 -6.34 -16.89 -12.07
N GLY A 112 -7.67 -16.76 -12.16
CA GLY A 112 -8.64 -17.74 -11.67
C GLY A 112 -9.14 -17.51 -10.25
N ALA A 113 -8.78 -16.37 -9.61
CA ALA A 113 -9.32 -16.01 -8.31
C ALA A 113 -10.74 -15.42 -8.44
N GLN A 114 -11.58 -15.64 -7.42
CA GLN A 114 -12.88 -14.98 -7.31
C GLN A 114 -12.73 -13.66 -6.55
N ILE A 115 -13.48 -12.63 -6.95
CA ILE A 115 -13.55 -11.36 -6.25
C ILE A 115 -14.95 -11.20 -5.64
N CYS A 116 -15.01 -10.77 -4.39
CA CYS A 116 -16.26 -10.33 -3.76
C CYS A 116 -16.08 -8.91 -3.22
N PHE A 117 -16.76 -7.97 -3.86
CA PHE A 117 -16.84 -6.58 -3.41
C PHE A 117 -17.92 -6.36 -2.37
N ASN A 118 -17.87 -5.21 -1.69
CA ASN A 118 -18.81 -4.83 -0.64
C ASN A 118 -18.93 -5.89 0.48
N ALA A 119 -17.82 -6.52 0.80
CA ALA A 119 -17.70 -7.60 1.77
C ALA A 119 -16.77 -7.17 2.91
N LEU A 120 -17.34 -6.86 4.06
CA LEU A 120 -16.59 -6.43 5.25
C LEU A 120 -16.34 -7.62 6.16
N VAL A 121 -15.07 -7.97 6.38
CA VAL A 121 -14.71 -8.97 7.40
C VAL A 121 -14.90 -8.39 8.78
N VAL A 122 -15.67 -9.08 9.63
CA VAL A 122 -16.10 -8.65 10.96
C VAL A 122 -15.77 -9.64 12.06
N GLY A 123 -15.24 -10.80 11.70
CA GLY A 123 -14.87 -11.84 12.67
C GLY A 123 -13.95 -12.89 12.04
N VAL A 124 -13.36 -13.71 12.90
CA VAL A 124 -12.44 -14.79 12.55
C VAL A 124 -12.94 -16.10 13.16
N LEU A 125 -12.95 -17.15 12.37
CA LEU A 125 -13.19 -18.51 12.85
C LEU A 125 -11.86 -19.11 13.29
N LYS A 126 -11.82 -19.70 14.50
CA LYS A 126 -10.59 -20.27 15.08
C LYS A 126 -10.86 -21.63 15.72
N THR A 127 -9.86 -22.49 15.66
CA THR A 127 -9.72 -23.66 16.51
C THR A 127 -8.37 -23.54 17.20
N ASP A 128 -8.38 -23.36 18.51
CA ASP A 128 -7.20 -23.02 19.31
C ASP A 128 -6.47 -21.77 18.74
N ASN A 129 -5.22 -21.90 18.34
CA ASN A 129 -4.41 -20.85 17.74
C ASN A 129 -4.51 -20.79 16.21
N ARG A 130 -5.26 -21.71 15.58
CA ARG A 130 -5.39 -21.77 14.13
C ARG A 130 -6.60 -21.00 13.65
N VAL A 131 -6.40 -20.07 12.73
CA VAL A 131 -7.45 -19.44 11.94
C VAL A 131 -7.95 -20.47 10.91
N THR A 132 -9.27 -20.69 10.87
CA THR A 132 -9.93 -21.68 10.01
C THR A 132 -10.96 -21.04 9.08
N GLY A 133 -11.07 -19.72 9.10
CA GLY A 133 -11.97 -18.95 8.26
C GLY A 133 -12.27 -17.58 8.84
N ILE A 134 -13.29 -16.95 8.27
CA ILE A 134 -13.70 -15.58 8.60
C ILE A 134 -15.22 -15.45 8.69
N GLU A 135 -15.68 -14.42 9.38
CA GLU A 135 -17.06 -13.92 9.30
C GLU A 135 -17.08 -12.62 8.47
N VAL A 136 -17.95 -12.57 7.49
CA VAL A 136 -18.07 -11.44 6.57
C VAL A 136 -19.49 -10.88 6.57
N GLU A 137 -19.61 -9.57 6.64
CA GLU A 137 -20.88 -8.86 6.49
C GLU A 137 -21.08 -8.48 5.02
N THR A 138 -22.23 -8.82 4.47
CA THR A 138 -22.62 -8.55 3.07
C THR A 138 -24.04 -8.01 3.01
N GLY A 139 -24.51 -7.60 1.82
CA GLY A 139 -25.91 -7.20 1.62
C GLY A 139 -26.94 -8.31 1.92
N HIS A 140 -26.52 -9.57 2.03
CA HIS A 140 -27.36 -10.70 2.46
C HIS A 140 -27.20 -11.06 3.94
N GLY A 141 -26.52 -10.19 4.71
CA GLY A 141 -26.23 -10.41 6.11
C GLY A 141 -24.90 -11.12 6.35
N ARG A 142 -24.70 -11.57 7.59
CA ARG A 142 -23.46 -12.21 8.03
C ARG A 142 -23.33 -13.62 7.52
N GLN A 143 -22.18 -13.92 6.94
CA GLN A 143 -21.83 -15.23 6.41
C GLN A 143 -20.52 -15.73 7.02
N ARG A 144 -20.37 -17.05 7.10
CA ARG A 144 -19.14 -17.72 7.50
C ARG A 144 -18.49 -18.36 6.28
N ILE A 145 -17.21 -18.11 6.11
CA ILE A 145 -16.40 -18.67 5.02
C ILE A 145 -15.23 -19.41 5.67
N GLU A 146 -15.18 -20.71 5.48
CA GLU A 146 -14.05 -21.54 5.89
C GLU A 146 -12.89 -21.37 4.93
N ALA A 147 -11.66 -21.41 5.46
CA ALA A 147 -10.44 -21.34 4.68
C ALA A 147 -9.33 -22.18 5.31
N ASP A 148 -8.52 -22.82 4.48
CA ASP A 148 -7.34 -23.52 4.97
C ASP A 148 -6.24 -22.51 5.36
N VAL A 149 -6.12 -21.39 4.61
CA VAL A 149 -5.26 -20.26 4.93
C VAL A 149 -5.99 -18.93 4.66
N VAL A 150 -5.85 -17.97 5.58
CA VAL A 150 -6.30 -16.58 5.43
C VAL A 150 -5.09 -15.66 5.28
N ILE A 151 -5.15 -14.71 4.34
CA ILE A 151 -4.10 -13.69 4.17
C ILE A 151 -4.69 -12.32 4.51
N ASP A 152 -4.21 -11.70 5.59
CA ASP A 152 -4.59 -10.33 5.97
C ASP A 152 -3.81 -9.31 5.15
N CYS A 153 -4.50 -8.71 4.16
CA CYS A 153 -4.03 -7.61 3.32
C CYS A 153 -4.81 -6.32 3.58
N THR A 154 -5.47 -6.18 4.73
CA THR A 154 -6.32 -5.02 5.05
C THR A 154 -5.54 -3.71 5.21
N GLY A 155 -4.22 -3.80 5.31
CA GLY A 155 -3.31 -2.68 5.55
C GLY A 155 -3.32 -2.20 7.00
N ASN A 156 -4.38 -2.44 7.75
CA ASN A 156 -4.45 -2.15 9.19
C ASN A 156 -4.21 -3.39 10.07
N GLY A 157 -4.04 -4.58 9.48
CA GLY A 157 -3.95 -5.83 10.22
C GLY A 157 -5.26 -6.17 10.94
N ASP A 158 -6.40 -5.88 10.30
CA ASP A 158 -7.71 -5.99 10.96
C ASP A 158 -8.06 -7.46 11.26
N VAL A 159 -7.75 -8.39 10.32
CA VAL A 159 -8.01 -9.82 10.52
C VAL A 159 -7.08 -10.42 11.57
N ALA A 160 -5.80 -10.07 11.52
CA ALA A 160 -4.83 -10.51 12.51
C ALA A 160 -5.19 -10.03 13.92
N ALA A 161 -5.62 -8.76 14.05
CA ALA A 161 -6.08 -8.22 15.32
C ALA A 161 -7.36 -8.93 15.83
N LEU A 162 -8.34 -9.21 14.96
CA LEU A 162 -9.53 -9.99 15.29
C LEU A 162 -9.18 -11.42 15.69
N ALA A 163 -8.11 -12.01 15.12
CA ALA A 163 -7.60 -13.32 15.52
C ALA A 163 -6.87 -13.32 16.86
N GLY A 164 -6.56 -12.14 17.42
CA GLY A 164 -5.82 -11.96 18.67
C GLY A 164 -4.31 -11.87 18.51
N ALA A 165 -3.81 -11.54 17.31
CA ALA A 165 -2.39 -11.28 17.09
C ALA A 165 -1.90 -10.08 17.91
N GLU A 166 -0.69 -10.17 18.44
CA GLU A 166 0.01 -9.02 19.00
C GLU A 166 0.42 -8.03 17.90
N TYR A 167 0.37 -6.73 18.18
CA TYR A 167 0.78 -5.67 17.25
C TYR A 167 1.36 -4.46 17.98
N ALA A 168 2.25 -3.77 17.31
CA ALA A 168 2.68 -2.42 17.68
C ALA A 168 1.81 -1.38 16.98
N PHE A 169 1.60 -0.22 17.61
CA PHE A 169 0.79 0.87 17.06
C PHE A 169 1.46 2.21 17.31
N GLY A 170 1.68 2.97 16.24
CA GLY A 170 2.33 4.27 16.33
C GLY A 170 3.75 4.19 16.91
N ARG A 171 4.18 5.28 17.52
CA ARG A 171 5.47 5.36 18.23
C ARG A 171 5.33 4.96 19.70
N GLU A 172 6.43 4.48 20.29
CA GLU A 172 6.40 3.90 21.65
C GLU A 172 6.05 4.92 22.71
N GLU A 173 6.47 6.18 22.54
CA GLU A 173 6.37 7.21 23.57
C GLU A 173 4.91 7.63 23.85
N ASP A 174 4.06 7.67 22.82
CA ASP A 174 2.70 8.21 22.96
C ASP A 174 1.64 7.57 22.07
N GLY A 175 2.01 6.54 21.31
CA GLY A 175 1.10 5.82 20.40
C GLY A 175 0.66 6.60 19.16
N ARG A 176 1.26 7.76 18.88
CA ARG A 176 0.88 8.56 17.70
C ARG A 176 1.43 7.96 16.43
N VAL A 177 0.60 7.97 15.40
CA VAL A 177 0.94 7.48 14.06
C VAL A 177 1.32 8.64 13.14
N MET A 178 1.99 8.33 12.03
CA MET A 178 2.29 9.31 10.99
C MET A 178 1.01 9.96 10.46
N GLY A 179 1.05 11.27 10.21
CA GLY A 179 -0.06 12.00 9.61
C GLY A 179 -0.52 11.39 8.29
N SER A 180 -1.82 11.38 8.11
CA SER A 180 -2.51 10.88 6.91
C SER A 180 -2.81 12.01 5.94
N SER A 181 -3.16 11.72 4.68
CA SER A 181 -3.45 12.74 3.67
C SER A 181 -4.70 12.45 2.87
N MET A 182 -5.44 13.52 2.56
CA MET A 182 -6.43 13.52 1.47
C MET A 182 -5.67 13.82 0.18
N MET A 183 -5.65 12.90 -0.77
CA MET A 183 -5.13 13.15 -2.11
C MET A 183 -6.17 13.83 -2.98
N ILE A 184 -5.70 14.65 -3.92
CA ILE A 184 -6.54 15.44 -4.81
C ILE A 184 -6.08 15.20 -6.24
N ARG A 185 -7.00 14.78 -7.12
CA ARG A 185 -6.79 14.79 -8.57
C ARG A 185 -7.39 16.07 -9.13
N ILE A 186 -6.63 16.75 -9.94
CA ILE A 186 -7.03 18.01 -10.60
C ILE A 186 -6.87 17.90 -12.10
N GLY A 187 -7.75 18.57 -12.82
CA GLY A 187 -7.67 18.80 -14.27
C GLY A 187 -7.45 20.27 -14.57
N GLY A 188 -7.26 20.61 -15.84
CA GLY A 188 -7.08 21.99 -16.31
C GLY A 188 -5.69 22.58 -16.04
N VAL A 189 -4.70 21.74 -15.71
CA VAL A 189 -3.32 22.16 -15.45
C VAL A 189 -2.57 22.34 -16.76
N THR A 190 -1.98 23.54 -16.96
CA THR A 190 -1.15 23.88 -18.13
C THR A 190 0.34 23.95 -17.79
N LYS A 191 0.69 24.13 -16.50
CA LYS A 191 2.07 24.06 -16.01
C LYS A 191 2.63 22.66 -16.29
N LYS A 192 3.80 22.59 -16.91
CA LYS A 192 4.52 21.35 -17.12
C LYS A 192 5.20 20.95 -15.81
N LEU A 193 4.70 19.92 -15.16
CA LEU A 193 5.28 19.30 -13.97
C LEU A 193 6.29 18.22 -14.42
N THR A 194 7.55 18.34 -14.00
CA THR A 194 8.63 17.45 -14.47
C THR A 194 9.54 16.93 -13.37
N ASP A 195 9.67 17.71 -12.30
CA ASP A 195 10.60 17.44 -11.21
C ASP A 195 9.95 17.84 -9.86
N PRO A 196 9.44 16.88 -9.09
CA PRO A 196 8.80 17.17 -7.81
C PRO A 196 9.69 17.96 -6.84
N ASP A 197 11.02 17.79 -6.93
CA ASP A 197 11.97 18.48 -6.05
C ASP A 197 12.18 19.95 -6.41
N LYS A 198 11.80 20.35 -7.63
CA LYS A 198 11.80 21.75 -8.09
C LYS A 198 10.40 22.34 -8.10
N ASP A 199 9.44 21.64 -8.69
CA ASP A 199 8.07 22.11 -8.85
C ASP A 199 7.38 22.36 -7.50
N GLY A 200 7.57 21.45 -6.52
CA GLY A 200 6.95 21.56 -5.22
C GLY A 200 7.37 22.80 -4.41
N PRO A 201 8.67 23.07 -4.22
CA PRO A 201 9.14 24.30 -3.57
C PRO A 201 8.70 25.58 -4.28
N GLU A 202 8.71 25.62 -5.62
CA GLU A 202 8.24 26.77 -6.41
C GLU A 202 6.75 27.05 -6.14
N ILE A 203 5.89 26.02 -6.24
CA ILE A 203 4.46 26.15 -5.97
C ILE A 203 4.23 26.60 -4.54
N THR A 204 4.96 26.02 -3.58
CA THR A 204 4.82 26.38 -2.16
C THR A 204 5.20 27.85 -1.91
N ALA A 205 6.25 28.35 -2.57
CA ALA A 205 6.65 29.75 -2.45
C ALA A 205 5.58 30.70 -3.02
N LEU A 206 4.96 30.35 -4.14
CA LEU A 206 3.87 31.12 -4.75
C LEU A 206 2.59 31.15 -3.89
N LEU A 207 2.38 30.16 -3.03
CA LEU A 207 1.24 30.07 -2.12
C LEU A 207 1.45 30.78 -0.78
N GLN A 208 2.63 31.35 -0.50
CA GLN A 208 2.90 32.06 0.76
C GLN A 208 1.88 33.19 1.06
N PRO A 209 1.43 34.01 0.09
CA PRO A 209 0.40 35.02 0.34
C PRO A 209 -0.93 34.40 0.82
N ALA A 210 -1.34 33.27 0.23
CA ALA A 210 -2.56 32.58 0.63
C ALA A 210 -2.49 32.04 2.08
N MET A 211 -1.33 31.50 2.48
CA MET A 211 -1.07 31.06 3.84
C MET A 211 -1.08 32.24 4.83
N ALA A 212 -0.39 33.34 4.48
CA ALA A 212 -0.33 34.54 5.32
C ALA A 212 -1.71 35.19 5.53
N ASN A 213 -2.59 35.11 4.54
CA ASN A 213 -3.97 35.62 4.59
C ASN A 213 -4.97 34.62 5.21
N ASN A 214 -4.52 33.46 5.66
CA ASN A 214 -5.37 32.35 6.15
C ASN A 214 -6.42 31.87 5.12
N GLU A 215 -6.15 32.01 3.82
CA GLU A 215 -6.98 31.45 2.76
C GLU A 215 -6.85 29.92 2.70
N ILE A 216 -5.65 29.42 3.03
CA ILE A 216 -5.31 27.99 3.17
C ILE A 216 -4.54 27.77 4.47
N ILE A 217 -4.49 26.50 4.91
CA ILE A 217 -3.62 26.10 6.03
C ILE A 217 -2.15 26.20 5.62
N HIS A 218 -1.24 26.23 6.59
CA HIS A 218 0.18 26.20 6.33
C HIS A 218 0.61 24.84 5.79
N TYR A 219 1.35 24.88 4.68
CA TYR A 219 2.00 23.73 4.07
C TYR A 219 3.51 23.94 4.02
N ASP A 220 4.29 22.99 4.55
CA ASP A 220 5.75 23.02 4.43
C ASP A 220 6.18 22.83 2.97
N ARG A 221 5.44 21.98 2.25
CA ARG A 221 5.64 21.70 0.83
C ARG A 221 4.34 21.23 0.18
N VAL A 222 4.07 21.75 -1.01
CA VAL A 222 2.99 21.27 -1.88
C VAL A 222 3.59 20.30 -2.90
N PHE A 223 3.21 19.03 -2.81
CA PHE A 223 3.58 18.03 -3.80
C PHE A 223 2.51 18.00 -4.89
N ALA A 224 2.86 18.51 -6.07
CA ALA A 224 2.05 18.45 -7.27
C ALA A 224 2.83 17.69 -8.34
N GLU A 225 2.29 16.57 -8.82
CA GLU A 225 2.99 15.67 -9.72
C GLU A 225 2.10 15.27 -10.90
N PRO A 226 2.69 14.97 -12.06
CA PRO A 226 1.92 14.69 -13.26
C PRO A 226 1.17 13.37 -13.17
N LEU A 227 0.05 13.31 -13.87
CA LEU A 227 -0.65 12.07 -14.18
C LEU A 227 -0.46 11.70 -15.67
N PRO A 228 -0.69 10.45 -16.07
CA PRO A 228 -0.53 10.00 -17.46
C PRO A 228 -1.35 10.82 -18.46
N ARG A 229 -2.53 11.30 -18.04
CA ARG A 229 -3.39 12.12 -18.89
C ARG A 229 -2.92 13.58 -18.91
N LYS A 230 -2.80 14.12 -20.12
CA LYS A 230 -2.39 15.52 -20.32
C LYS A 230 -3.36 16.50 -19.62
N GLY A 231 -2.80 17.45 -18.91
CA GLY A 231 -3.57 18.48 -18.20
C GLY A 231 -4.11 18.01 -16.83
N GLU A 232 -3.73 16.83 -16.39
CA GLU A 232 -4.04 16.33 -15.06
C GLU A 232 -2.81 16.26 -14.18
N ALA A 233 -3.04 16.48 -12.89
CA ALA A 233 -2.04 16.29 -11.85
C ALA A 233 -2.70 15.72 -10.58
N TYR A 234 -1.89 15.12 -9.71
CA TYR A 234 -2.34 14.85 -8.35
C TYR A 234 -1.58 15.72 -7.35
N ILE A 235 -2.22 15.98 -6.22
CA ILE A 235 -1.64 16.76 -5.13
C ILE A 235 -1.67 15.94 -3.85
N ASN A 236 -0.49 15.83 -3.21
CA ASN A 236 -0.28 15.18 -1.93
C ASN A 236 0.28 16.18 -0.93
N THR A 237 -0.59 16.85 -0.19
CA THR A 237 -0.15 17.99 0.64
C THR A 237 -0.89 18.09 1.96
N THR A 238 -2.17 17.71 2.01
CA THR A 238 -2.93 17.78 3.27
C THR A 238 -2.34 16.83 4.31
N THR A 239 -2.18 17.29 5.54
CA THR A 239 -1.77 16.43 6.66
C THR A 239 -2.86 16.43 7.72
N LEU A 240 -3.32 15.25 8.08
CA LEU A 240 -4.40 14.98 9.02
C LEU A 240 -3.85 14.12 10.15
N PHE A 241 -4.00 14.56 11.40
CA PHE A 241 -3.42 13.93 12.58
C PHE A 241 -4.48 13.20 13.38
N GLY A 242 -4.12 12.06 13.98
CA GLY A 242 -4.98 11.24 14.81
C GLY A 242 -4.87 9.75 14.47
N SER A 243 -5.77 8.94 15.01
CA SER A 243 -5.77 7.48 14.81
C SER A 243 -6.63 7.08 13.61
N PRO A 244 -6.06 6.38 12.61
CA PRO A 244 -6.82 5.93 11.44
C PRO A 244 -7.79 4.78 11.70
N ILE A 245 -7.70 4.14 12.86
CA ILE A 245 -8.61 3.07 13.30
C ILE A 245 -9.76 3.60 14.18
N ASP A 246 -9.73 4.87 14.54
CA ASP A 246 -10.85 5.55 15.17
C ASP A 246 -11.83 6.04 14.09
N THR A 247 -13.04 5.53 14.12
CA THR A 247 -14.04 5.80 13.10
C THR A 247 -14.47 7.27 13.08
N GLN A 248 -14.56 7.94 14.25
CA GLN A 248 -14.92 9.36 14.31
C GLN A 248 -13.79 10.21 13.71
N VAL A 249 -12.54 9.96 14.10
CA VAL A 249 -11.36 10.66 13.55
C VAL A 249 -11.28 10.47 12.03
N ALA A 250 -11.44 9.24 11.54
CA ALA A 250 -11.42 8.94 10.11
C ALA A 250 -12.56 9.65 9.35
N SER A 251 -13.75 9.76 9.96
CA SER A 251 -14.89 10.49 9.41
C SER A 251 -14.61 11.99 9.32
N ASP A 252 -14.06 12.57 10.39
CA ASP A 252 -13.70 13.99 10.43
C ASP A 252 -12.63 14.32 9.37
N TRP A 253 -11.66 13.45 9.19
CA TRP A 253 -10.63 13.62 8.14
C TRP A 253 -11.20 13.72 6.73
N LEU A 254 -12.27 12.99 6.43
CA LEU A 254 -12.88 13.02 5.10
C LEU A 254 -13.46 14.39 4.75
N TRP A 255 -14.20 15.03 5.66
CA TRP A 255 -14.76 16.35 5.37
C TRP A 255 -13.74 17.48 5.51
N ILE A 256 -12.85 17.41 6.51
CA ILE A 256 -11.74 18.36 6.68
C ILE A 256 -10.82 18.33 5.45
N GLY A 257 -10.44 17.13 5.00
CA GLY A 257 -9.59 16.96 3.84
C GLY A 257 -10.21 17.52 2.56
N ARG A 258 -11.52 17.31 2.32
CA ARG A 258 -12.22 17.90 1.17
C ARG A 258 -12.28 19.43 1.27
N ARG A 259 -12.50 19.99 2.45
CA ARG A 259 -12.45 21.44 2.65
C ARG A 259 -11.08 22.00 2.32
N HIS A 260 -10.01 21.38 2.83
CA HIS A 260 -8.64 21.77 2.49
C HIS A 260 -8.37 21.67 0.99
N ALA A 261 -8.86 20.62 0.32
CA ALA A 261 -8.72 20.44 -1.12
C ALA A 261 -9.33 21.60 -1.91
N HIS A 262 -10.57 21.99 -1.57
CA HIS A 262 -11.25 23.14 -2.23
C HIS A 262 -10.51 24.45 -2.01
N CYS A 263 -10.12 24.77 -0.79
CA CYS A 263 -9.37 25.99 -0.49
C CYS A 263 -8.02 26.02 -1.25
N LEU A 264 -7.31 24.89 -1.26
CA LEU A 264 -6.01 24.78 -1.95
C LEU A 264 -6.16 25.00 -3.45
N VAL A 265 -7.15 24.39 -4.12
CA VAL A 265 -7.33 24.57 -5.56
C VAL A 265 -7.72 26.02 -5.90
N GLN A 266 -8.55 26.68 -5.07
CA GLN A 266 -8.83 28.11 -5.24
C GLN A 266 -7.56 28.97 -5.12
N ALA A 267 -6.69 28.68 -4.16
CA ALA A 267 -5.42 29.37 -4.00
C ALA A 267 -4.46 29.08 -5.19
N LEU A 268 -4.39 27.85 -5.67
CA LEU A 268 -3.62 27.50 -6.88
C LEU A 268 -4.08 28.32 -8.09
N ASN A 269 -5.40 28.40 -8.33
CA ASN A 269 -5.96 29.22 -9.42
C ASN A 269 -5.55 30.70 -9.33
N LYS A 270 -5.50 31.23 -8.12
CA LYS A 270 -5.24 32.67 -7.88
C LYS A 270 -3.73 33.02 -7.92
N TYR A 271 -2.86 32.13 -7.44
CA TYR A 271 -1.48 32.47 -7.15
C TYR A 271 -0.43 31.73 -7.99
N VAL A 272 -0.80 30.62 -8.65
CA VAL A 272 0.19 29.74 -9.29
C VAL A 272 0.00 29.72 -10.81
N PRO A 273 0.95 30.29 -11.59
CA PRO A 273 0.89 30.25 -13.05
C PRO A 273 0.77 28.82 -13.61
N GLY A 274 -0.17 28.64 -14.54
CA GLY A 274 -0.49 27.34 -15.16
C GLY A 274 -1.50 26.51 -14.38
N PHE A 275 -2.08 27.07 -13.28
CA PHE A 275 -3.20 26.47 -12.54
C PHE A 275 -4.46 27.36 -12.58
N GLU A 276 -4.51 28.40 -13.38
CA GLU A 276 -5.62 29.38 -13.41
C GLU A 276 -6.98 28.74 -13.67
N ASN A 277 -7.00 27.67 -14.44
CA ASN A 277 -8.20 26.92 -14.79
C ASN A 277 -8.25 25.52 -14.13
N ALA A 278 -7.43 25.30 -13.10
CA ALA A 278 -7.42 24.01 -12.43
C ALA A 278 -8.75 23.78 -11.66
N TYR A 279 -9.23 22.55 -11.71
CA TYR A 279 -10.43 22.14 -10.99
C TYR A 279 -10.26 20.74 -10.41
N ILE A 280 -10.97 20.45 -9.32
CA ILE A 280 -10.96 19.13 -8.70
C ILE A 280 -11.73 18.17 -9.61
N THR A 281 -11.06 17.14 -10.09
CA THR A 281 -11.70 16.02 -10.79
C THR A 281 -12.14 14.95 -9.81
N GLN A 282 -11.36 14.74 -8.75
CA GLN A 282 -11.67 13.75 -7.71
C GLN A 282 -10.89 14.04 -6.43
N THR A 283 -11.47 13.68 -5.28
CA THR A 283 -10.78 13.51 -3.99
C THR A 283 -10.87 12.05 -3.56
N GLY A 284 -9.91 11.59 -2.77
CA GLY A 284 -9.95 10.23 -2.24
C GLY A 284 -11.29 9.93 -1.53
N CYS A 285 -11.88 8.77 -1.81
CA CYS A 285 -13.03 8.27 -1.05
C CYS A 285 -12.62 7.68 0.31
N GLN A 286 -11.33 7.39 0.46
CA GLN A 286 -10.67 7.10 1.73
C GLN A 286 -9.45 8.00 1.91
N ILE A 287 -9.01 8.14 3.17
CA ILE A 287 -7.77 8.86 3.49
C ILE A 287 -6.57 7.97 3.20
N GLY A 288 -5.51 8.56 2.68
CA GLY A 288 -4.21 7.91 2.51
C GLY A 288 -3.53 7.72 3.86
N VAL A 289 -3.78 6.58 4.49
CA VAL A 289 -3.22 6.20 5.78
C VAL A 289 -1.81 5.68 5.60
N ARG A 290 -0.84 6.32 6.28
CA ARG A 290 0.56 5.93 6.22
C ARG A 290 0.95 4.88 7.24
N GLU A 291 0.40 4.95 8.45
CA GLU A 291 0.73 4.08 9.57
C GLU A 291 -0.53 3.69 10.34
N SER A 292 -0.60 2.43 10.78
CA SER A 292 -1.59 1.89 11.70
C SER A 292 -0.96 0.75 12.50
N ARG A 293 -1.63 -0.40 12.67
CA ARG A 293 -1.04 -1.57 13.32
C ARG A 293 0.10 -2.16 12.47
N ARG A 294 1.16 -2.55 13.15
CA ARG A 294 2.24 -3.42 12.65
C ARG A 294 2.12 -4.73 13.42
N VAL A 295 1.65 -5.78 12.74
CA VAL A 295 1.43 -7.09 13.36
C VAL A 295 2.78 -7.71 13.70
N LEU A 296 2.97 -8.17 14.93
CA LEU A 296 4.23 -8.79 15.34
C LEU A 296 4.31 -10.22 14.76
N GLY A 297 5.32 -10.43 13.95
CA GLY A 297 5.65 -11.71 13.34
C GLY A 297 6.73 -12.47 14.09
N ASP A 298 7.11 -13.63 13.56
CA ASP A 298 8.23 -14.43 14.10
C ASP A 298 9.58 -13.71 13.95
N TYR A 299 9.65 -12.71 13.10
CA TYR A 299 10.74 -11.74 12.99
C TYR A 299 10.18 -10.32 12.88
N VAL A 300 10.86 -9.36 13.49
CA VAL A 300 10.56 -7.93 13.35
C VAL A 300 11.69 -7.32 12.52
N LEU A 301 11.38 -6.88 11.30
CA LEU A 301 12.33 -6.18 10.43
C LEU A 301 12.77 -4.88 11.13
N THR A 302 14.07 -4.64 11.21
CA THR A 302 14.63 -3.52 11.97
C THR A 302 15.21 -2.43 11.06
N GLU A 303 15.34 -1.20 11.61
CA GLU A 303 16.07 -0.11 10.97
C GLU A 303 17.47 -0.53 10.53
N LYS A 304 18.16 -1.30 11.36
CA LYS A 304 19.50 -1.82 11.05
C LYS A 304 19.49 -2.72 9.81
N ASP A 305 18.51 -3.61 9.70
CA ASP A 305 18.39 -4.50 8.53
C ASP A 305 18.20 -3.69 7.25
N VAL A 306 17.31 -2.70 7.29
CA VAL A 306 17.04 -1.82 6.16
C VAL A 306 18.28 -1.03 5.75
N LYS A 307 18.93 -0.36 6.70
CA LYS A 307 20.12 0.48 6.42
C LYS A 307 21.35 -0.33 5.99
N SER A 308 21.47 -1.59 6.41
CA SER A 308 22.57 -2.46 6.00
C SER A 308 22.31 -3.25 4.72
N ALA A 309 21.16 -3.04 4.06
CA ALA A 309 20.71 -3.84 2.93
C ALA A 309 20.74 -5.35 3.24
N ALA A 310 20.22 -5.74 4.41
CA ALA A 310 20.33 -7.09 4.93
C ALA A 310 19.78 -8.14 3.95
N ARG A 311 20.48 -9.27 3.86
CA ARG A 311 20.07 -10.47 3.13
C ARG A 311 19.73 -11.57 4.12
N PHE A 312 18.60 -12.21 3.92
CA PHE A 312 18.13 -13.30 4.77
C PHE A 312 18.02 -14.58 3.95
N SER A 313 18.30 -15.72 4.58
CA SER A 313 18.12 -17.04 3.95
C SER A 313 16.65 -17.36 3.66
N ASP A 314 15.73 -16.67 4.33
CA ASP A 314 14.28 -16.71 4.10
C ASP A 314 13.76 -15.39 3.50
N GLY A 315 14.59 -14.67 2.73
CA GLY A 315 14.20 -13.45 2.05
C GLY A 315 13.26 -13.72 0.88
N VAL A 316 11.99 -13.28 0.98
CA VAL A 316 10.93 -13.60 0.01
C VAL A 316 10.39 -12.39 -0.76
N ALA A 317 10.82 -11.20 -0.39
CA ALA A 317 10.44 -9.96 -1.04
C ALA A 317 11.52 -8.89 -0.89
N TRP A 318 11.45 -7.86 -1.74
CA TRP A 318 12.36 -6.73 -1.72
C TRP A 318 11.73 -5.49 -1.10
N GLY A 319 12.54 -4.79 -0.28
CA GLY A 319 12.33 -3.38 0.01
C GLY A 319 13.33 -2.55 -0.79
N ALA A 320 12.86 -1.84 -1.82
CA ALA A 320 13.74 -1.13 -2.75
C ALA A 320 13.79 0.39 -2.50
N LEU A 321 12.87 0.99 -1.74
CA LEU A 321 13.00 2.39 -1.34
C LEU A 321 14.15 2.55 -0.35
N GLN A 322 15.16 3.31 -0.73
CA GLN A 322 16.35 3.59 0.09
C GLN A 322 16.19 4.89 0.88
N ALA A 323 15.10 4.98 1.61
CA ALA A 323 14.84 6.06 2.55
C ALA A 323 13.92 5.57 3.68
N ILE A 324 14.16 6.08 4.88
CA ILE A 324 13.23 6.01 6.00
C ILE A 324 12.37 7.28 5.93
N ASP A 325 11.11 7.12 5.50
CA ASP A 325 10.17 8.22 5.27
C ASP A 325 9.14 8.26 6.41
N ILE A 326 9.49 8.95 7.50
CA ILE A 326 8.62 9.15 8.66
C ILE A 326 7.99 10.53 8.57
N HIS A 327 6.70 10.57 8.30
CA HIS A 327 5.92 11.79 8.35
C HIS A 327 5.66 12.23 9.78
N ARG A 328 5.55 13.56 9.98
CA ARG A 328 5.22 14.15 11.29
C ARG A 328 3.91 13.59 11.84
N ALA A 329 3.84 13.41 13.16
CA ALA A 329 2.65 12.95 13.88
C ALA A 329 1.90 14.12 14.55
N MET A 330 2.52 15.32 14.58
CA MET A 330 2.00 16.56 15.13
C MET A 330 2.30 17.74 14.21
N PRO A 331 1.52 18.84 14.28
CA PRO A 331 1.72 20.03 13.44
C PRO A 331 3.10 20.70 13.59
N ASP A 332 3.66 20.69 14.78
CA ASP A 332 4.93 21.33 15.16
C ASP A 332 6.17 20.46 14.96
N GLU A 333 5.98 19.19 14.57
CA GLU A 333 7.08 18.27 14.29
C GLU A 333 7.59 18.44 12.86
N LYS A 334 8.83 18.02 12.63
CA LYS A 334 9.40 17.90 11.28
C LYS A 334 9.36 16.45 10.82
N PRO A 335 9.10 16.20 9.53
CA PRO A 335 9.24 14.86 8.96
C PRO A 335 10.72 14.44 8.98
N ILE A 336 10.96 13.13 9.08
CA ILE A 336 12.28 12.53 8.93
C ILE A 336 12.32 11.87 7.57
N PHE A 337 13.26 12.29 6.73
CA PHE A 337 13.54 11.64 5.45
C PHE A 337 15.03 11.29 5.41
N ASP A 338 15.35 10.11 5.92
CA ASP A 338 16.73 9.63 6.07
C ASP A 338 17.08 8.70 4.90
N LYS A 339 17.90 9.23 3.98
CA LYS A 339 18.37 8.49 2.79
C LYS A 339 19.56 7.62 3.15
N PHE A 340 19.59 6.43 2.57
CA PHE A 340 20.73 5.52 2.62
C PHE A 340 21.00 4.96 1.23
N TYR A 341 22.21 4.46 0.99
CA TYR A 341 22.68 4.02 -0.32
C TYR A 341 23.31 2.62 -0.28
N SER A 342 22.91 1.81 0.68
CA SER A 342 23.38 0.44 0.85
C SER A 342 22.79 -0.56 -0.15
N GLY A 343 21.70 -0.20 -0.82
CA GLY A 343 20.97 -1.03 -1.75
C GLY A 343 19.63 -1.53 -1.19
N ALA A 344 18.87 -2.20 -2.04
CA ALA A 344 17.64 -2.86 -1.64
C ALA A 344 17.92 -3.94 -0.59
N TYR A 345 16.97 -4.21 0.29
CA TYR A 345 17.06 -5.18 1.37
C TYR A 345 16.01 -6.27 1.22
N HIS A 346 16.25 -7.46 1.80
CA HIS A 346 15.25 -8.51 1.85
C HIS A 346 14.22 -8.24 2.95
N ILE A 347 12.97 -8.62 2.67
CA ILE A 347 11.92 -8.81 3.67
C ILE A 347 11.82 -10.33 3.91
N PRO A 348 12.15 -10.81 5.12
CA PRO A 348 12.14 -12.25 5.40
C PRO A 348 10.72 -12.81 5.56
N TYR A 349 10.52 -14.06 5.19
CA TYR A 349 9.23 -14.76 5.30
C TYR A 349 8.63 -14.69 6.70
N ARG A 350 9.47 -14.80 7.72
CA ARG A 350 9.07 -14.71 9.13
C ARG A 350 8.41 -13.37 9.52
N CYS A 351 8.57 -12.30 8.74
CA CYS A 351 7.81 -11.06 8.92
C CYS A 351 6.34 -11.17 8.50
N LEU A 352 5.99 -12.18 7.70
CA LEU A 352 4.63 -12.41 7.20
C LEU A 352 3.86 -13.42 8.06
N LEU A 353 4.49 -14.02 9.06
CA LEU A 353 3.92 -15.04 9.96
C LEU A 353 3.57 -14.41 11.31
N PRO A 354 2.30 -14.11 11.61
CA PRO A 354 1.90 -13.59 12.92
C PRO A 354 2.32 -14.52 14.04
N LYS A 355 3.00 -13.98 15.06
CA LYS A 355 3.54 -14.76 16.18
C LYS A 355 2.44 -15.51 16.91
N GLY A 356 2.63 -16.80 17.09
CA GLY A 356 1.72 -17.66 17.88
C GLY A 356 0.37 -17.98 17.21
N LEU A 357 0.15 -17.59 15.94
CA LEU A 357 -1.05 -17.92 15.18
C LEU A 357 -0.71 -18.78 13.96
N ASP A 358 -1.54 -19.78 13.69
CA ASP A 358 -1.50 -20.63 12.50
C ASP A 358 -2.70 -20.36 11.58
N GLY A 359 -2.62 -20.83 10.32
CA GLY A 359 -3.68 -20.64 9.32
C GLY A 359 -3.83 -19.20 8.82
N ILE A 360 -2.91 -18.30 9.16
CA ILE A 360 -2.94 -16.90 8.76
C ILE A 360 -1.56 -16.39 8.34
N LEU A 361 -1.55 -15.56 7.30
CA LEU A 361 -0.41 -14.74 6.88
C LEU A 361 -0.81 -13.26 6.89
N VAL A 362 0.16 -12.37 6.99
CA VAL A 362 -0.03 -10.92 6.82
C VAL A 362 0.84 -10.43 5.66
N ALA A 363 0.33 -9.49 4.85
CA ALA A 363 1.11 -8.88 3.79
C ALA A 363 0.74 -7.41 3.58
N GLY A 364 1.74 -6.60 3.24
CA GLY A 364 1.55 -5.18 2.98
C GLY A 364 1.84 -4.30 4.18
N ARG A 365 1.11 -3.20 4.32
CA ARG A 365 1.35 -2.14 5.32
C ARG A 365 1.26 -2.61 6.79
N CYS A 366 0.67 -3.76 7.07
CA CYS A 366 0.61 -4.34 8.41
C CYS A 366 1.78 -5.28 8.76
N LEU A 367 2.84 -5.34 7.93
CA LEU A 367 3.99 -6.22 8.14
C LEU A 367 4.65 -6.03 9.50
N SER A 368 5.37 -7.07 9.95
CA SER A 368 6.16 -7.03 11.17
C SER A 368 7.46 -6.26 10.96
N ALA A 369 7.52 -5.05 11.50
CA ALA A 369 8.70 -4.19 11.43
C ALA A 369 8.73 -3.21 12.61
N ASP A 370 9.92 -2.73 13.00
CA ASP A 370 10.02 -1.53 13.81
C ASP A 370 9.54 -0.31 13.00
N ARG A 371 9.33 0.82 13.65
CA ARG A 371 8.75 1.98 13.00
C ARG A 371 9.63 2.58 11.89
N PRO A 372 10.95 2.69 12.02
CA PRO A 372 11.82 3.14 10.95
C PRO A 372 11.85 2.16 9.74
N ALA A 373 12.01 0.85 9.97
CA ALA A 373 11.98 -0.13 8.89
C ALA A 373 10.63 -0.15 8.17
N PHE A 374 9.55 -0.08 8.93
CA PHE A 374 8.20 0.05 8.39
C PHE A 374 8.05 1.26 7.46
N ALA A 375 8.63 2.41 7.82
CA ALA A 375 8.56 3.63 7.03
C ALA A 375 9.20 3.50 5.64
N SER A 376 10.16 2.57 5.47
CA SER A 376 10.74 2.21 4.18
C SER A 376 9.96 1.07 3.49
N ALA A 377 9.57 0.02 4.23
CA ALA A 377 9.00 -1.20 3.66
C ALA A 377 7.55 -1.08 3.19
N ARG A 378 6.79 -0.10 3.68
CA ARG A 378 5.35 0.09 3.40
C ARG A 378 4.99 0.56 1.98
N MET A 379 5.95 0.75 1.10
CA MET A 379 5.71 1.20 -0.28
C MET A 379 4.88 0.20 -1.07
N MET A 380 4.03 0.68 -1.99
CA MET A 380 3.04 -0.18 -2.65
C MET A 380 3.67 -1.32 -3.44
N VAL A 381 4.80 -1.08 -4.10
CA VAL A 381 5.53 -2.14 -4.85
C VAL A 381 6.09 -3.19 -3.90
N ASN A 382 6.67 -2.78 -2.76
CA ASN A 382 7.13 -3.71 -1.72
C ASN A 382 5.95 -4.50 -1.13
N CYS A 383 4.79 -3.83 -0.93
CA CYS A 383 3.57 -4.49 -0.48
C CYS A 383 3.08 -5.55 -1.48
N MET A 384 3.15 -5.28 -2.79
CA MET A 384 2.82 -6.27 -3.83
C MET A 384 3.81 -7.45 -3.81
N SER A 385 5.10 -7.20 -3.64
CA SER A 385 6.12 -8.26 -3.51
C SER A 385 5.84 -9.17 -2.32
N MET A 386 5.54 -8.58 -1.15
CA MET A 386 5.11 -9.35 0.03
C MET A 386 3.81 -10.13 -0.23
N GLY A 387 2.88 -9.51 -0.97
CA GLY A 387 1.62 -10.15 -1.36
C GLY A 387 1.84 -11.37 -2.24
N GLN A 388 2.71 -11.26 -3.25
CA GLN A 388 3.06 -12.39 -4.10
C GLN A 388 3.66 -13.52 -3.27
N ALA A 389 4.60 -13.23 -2.38
CA ALA A 389 5.20 -14.23 -1.49
C ALA A 389 4.16 -14.89 -0.57
N ALA A 390 3.26 -14.12 0.03
CA ALA A 390 2.21 -14.64 0.90
C ALA A 390 1.21 -15.52 0.14
N GLY A 391 0.82 -15.12 -1.08
CA GLY A 391 -0.08 -15.90 -1.93
C GLY A 391 0.52 -17.23 -2.37
N THR A 392 1.77 -17.22 -2.84
CA THR A 392 2.54 -18.43 -3.19
C THR A 392 2.68 -19.35 -1.98
N ALA A 393 3.08 -18.81 -0.81
CA ALA A 393 3.20 -19.57 0.42
C ALA A 393 1.86 -20.19 0.86
N ALA A 394 0.75 -19.46 0.76
CA ALA A 394 -0.57 -19.99 1.12
C ALA A 394 -0.96 -21.17 0.22
N ALA A 395 -0.78 -21.06 -1.10
CA ALA A 395 -1.08 -22.16 -2.03
C ALA A 395 -0.17 -23.38 -1.79
N MET A 396 1.12 -23.17 -1.53
CA MET A 396 2.06 -24.24 -1.17
C MET A 396 1.64 -24.94 0.13
N ALA A 397 1.25 -24.16 1.16
CA ALA A 397 0.79 -24.72 2.44
C ALA A 397 -0.44 -25.63 2.24
N VAL A 398 -1.41 -25.18 1.44
CA VAL A 398 -2.60 -25.97 1.08
C VAL A 398 -2.20 -27.25 0.35
N SER A 399 -1.40 -27.15 -0.72
CA SER A 399 -1.02 -28.31 -1.54
C SER A 399 -0.21 -29.35 -0.75
N GLN A 400 0.66 -28.90 0.16
CA GLN A 400 1.47 -29.74 1.03
C GLN A 400 0.75 -30.18 2.31
N LYS A 401 -0.50 -29.73 2.55
CA LYS A 401 -1.28 -29.96 3.79
C LYS A 401 -0.51 -29.58 5.06
N LYS A 402 0.22 -28.48 4.99
CA LYS A 402 1.00 -27.87 6.08
C LYS A 402 0.40 -26.55 6.52
N GLN A 403 0.81 -26.08 7.71
CA GLN A 403 0.59 -24.69 8.08
C GLN A 403 1.63 -23.80 7.37
N PRO A 404 1.32 -22.54 7.07
CA PRO A 404 2.29 -21.59 6.47
C PRO A 404 3.63 -21.57 7.20
N ARG A 405 3.62 -21.63 8.52
CA ARG A 405 4.80 -21.65 9.39
C ARG A 405 5.69 -22.89 9.21
N GLN A 406 5.15 -23.98 8.68
CA GLN A 406 5.84 -25.25 8.49
C GLN A 406 6.47 -25.40 7.09
N LEU A 407 6.29 -24.38 6.22
CA LEU A 407 6.91 -24.39 4.90
C LEU A 407 8.42 -24.25 4.99
N ASP A 408 9.11 -24.91 4.09
CA ASP A 408 10.52 -24.66 3.85
C ASP A 408 10.68 -23.37 3.06
N ALA A 409 11.40 -22.40 3.64
CA ALA A 409 11.61 -21.12 3.00
C ALA A 409 12.44 -21.22 1.72
N CYS A 410 13.32 -22.21 1.61
CA CYS A 410 14.09 -22.44 0.38
C CYS A 410 13.18 -22.90 -0.77
N GLU A 411 12.24 -23.84 -0.50
CA GLU A 411 11.26 -24.24 -1.51
C GLU A 411 10.36 -23.06 -1.94
N LEU A 412 9.98 -22.18 -1.00
CA LEU A 412 9.21 -20.97 -1.32
C LEU A 412 10.01 -20.01 -2.20
N ILE A 413 11.28 -19.77 -1.89
CA ILE A 413 12.16 -18.90 -2.68
C ILE A 413 12.35 -19.48 -4.09
N ASP A 414 12.58 -20.78 -4.23
CA ASP A 414 12.73 -21.41 -5.53
C ASP A 414 11.43 -21.34 -6.36
N THR A 415 10.28 -21.49 -5.72
CA THR A 415 8.98 -21.29 -6.37
C THR A 415 8.80 -19.84 -6.84
N LEU A 416 9.14 -18.86 -6.00
CA LEU A 416 9.07 -17.45 -6.37
C LEU A 416 10.02 -17.10 -7.53
N ARG A 417 11.22 -17.67 -7.55
CA ARG A 417 12.15 -17.52 -8.69
C ARG A 417 11.60 -18.11 -9.97
N ALA A 418 10.91 -19.25 -9.89
CA ALA A 418 10.23 -19.85 -11.05
C ALA A 418 9.06 -18.98 -11.57
N ASP A 419 8.51 -18.09 -10.73
CA ASP A 419 7.52 -17.08 -11.08
C ASP A 419 8.13 -15.73 -11.49
N ASP A 420 9.37 -15.73 -11.97
CA ASP A 420 10.12 -14.54 -12.39
C ASP A 420 10.33 -13.49 -11.28
N VAL A 421 10.28 -13.88 -10.00
CA VAL A 421 10.66 -13.00 -8.90
C VAL A 421 12.19 -13.00 -8.76
N ASN A 422 12.79 -11.85 -8.89
CA ASN A 422 14.24 -11.67 -8.71
C ASN A 422 14.56 -11.66 -7.19
N LEU A 423 15.07 -12.78 -6.63
CA LEU A 423 15.43 -12.95 -5.22
C LEU A 423 16.86 -13.48 -5.08
#